data_46407f29d4c842c24997f0105b12cf9b
#
_entry.id   46407f29d4c842c24997f0105b12cf9b
#
_cell.length_a   1.000
_cell.length_b   1.000
_cell.length_c   1.000
_cell.angle_alpha   90.00
_cell.angle_beta   90.00
_cell.angle_gamma   90.00
#
_symmetry.space_group_name_H-M   'P 1'
#
loop_
_entity.id
_entity.type
_entity.pdbx_description
1 polymer ?
#
loop_
_entity_poly.entity_id
_entity_poly.type
_entity_poly.pdbx_seq_one_letter_code
_entity_poly.pdbx_strand_id
1 'polypeptide(L)'
;MVATSQPLAVAAGLEILERGGNAADAAVAAAAALNVTEPTSTGIGGDCFALFYDASTQTISALNGSGRAPASLDLQRLEDEGLAQELPPFHPYTVTVPGACAGWCDLVEKHGLLSMAEVLTPATRLAENGFPVAPLTAYFWDRGAQRQLASAPGGHELTIDGRAPRAGEIFTNPGLARTFRRVADGGKKAFYEGEIANAIARVVQEAGGCLEEADLAGHNSSWEQPISTTYRSVRIWECPPNGQGLAALLGLNILEGFDIAALDAASPERLHLEIESMRLAFADARYYVADPVFNAAPLDELLSKDYAAQRRRLVSADRANLDPV
;
A
#
# COMPACT_ATOMS: atom_id res chain seq x y z
N MET A 1 -14.11 15.58 5.10
CA MET A 1 -14.41 14.73 3.91
C MET A 1 -13.55 13.48 4.00
N VAL A 2 -14.10 12.30 3.70
CA VAL A 2 -13.36 11.03 3.57
C VAL A 2 -13.61 10.53 2.14
N ALA A 3 -12.57 10.09 1.45
CA ALA A 3 -12.65 9.54 0.10
C ALA A 3 -11.86 8.24 0.02
N THR A 4 -12.52 7.16 -0.37
CA THR A 4 -11.93 5.84 -0.63
C THR A 4 -12.85 5.05 -1.56
N SER A 5 -12.39 3.88 -2.03
CA SER A 5 -13.08 3.06 -3.04
C SER A 5 -14.40 2.45 -2.57
N GLN A 6 -14.60 2.30 -1.24
CA GLN A 6 -15.71 1.53 -0.67
C GLN A 6 -16.58 2.40 0.26
N PRO A 7 -17.91 2.51 0.00
CA PRO A 7 -18.80 3.34 0.80
C PRO A 7 -18.82 3.02 2.29
N LEU A 8 -18.70 1.75 2.69
CA LEU A 8 -18.66 1.36 4.10
C LEU A 8 -17.37 1.81 4.79
N ALA A 9 -16.26 1.87 4.06
CA ALA A 9 -15.02 2.43 4.56
C ALA A 9 -15.08 3.96 4.67
N VAL A 10 -15.74 4.64 3.72
CA VAL A 10 -16.06 6.08 3.86
C VAL A 10 -16.89 6.32 5.11
N ALA A 11 -17.94 5.52 5.34
CA ALA A 11 -18.79 5.64 6.52
C ALA A 11 -18.00 5.42 7.83
N ALA A 12 -17.07 4.45 7.86
CA ALA A 12 -16.19 4.22 9.01
C ALA A 12 -15.32 5.45 9.33
N GLY A 13 -14.69 6.04 8.30
CA GLY A 13 -13.90 7.27 8.49
C GLY A 13 -14.75 8.47 8.94
N LEU A 14 -15.96 8.65 8.38
CA LEU A 14 -16.88 9.72 8.81
C LEU A 14 -17.35 9.52 10.25
N GLU A 15 -17.68 8.28 10.65
CA GLU A 15 -18.05 7.98 12.04
C GLU A 15 -16.94 8.41 13.01
N ILE A 16 -15.69 8.18 12.65
CA ILE A 16 -14.55 8.58 13.50
C ILE A 16 -14.40 10.09 13.56
N LEU A 17 -14.59 10.82 12.46
CA LEU A 17 -14.61 12.28 12.49
C LEU A 17 -15.77 12.84 13.37
N GLU A 18 -16.97 12.27 13.29
CA GLU A 18 -18.12 12.64 14.11
C GLU A 18 -17.90 12.39 15.61
N ARG A 19 -17.06 11.40 15.96
CA ARG A 19 -16.65 11.10 17.34
C ARG A 19 -15.57 12.03 17.86
N GLY A 20 -15.09 12.99 17.06
CA GLY A 20 -14.06 13.94 17.44
C GLY A 20 -12.65 13.51 17.06
N GLY A 21 -12.48 12.45 16.30
CA GLY A 21 -11.20 12.08 15.69
C GLY A 21 -10.77 13.05 14.58
N ASN A 22 -9.52 13.00 14.22
CA ASN A 22 -8.97 13.81 13.14
C ASN A 22 -8.76 13.02 11.84
N ALA A 23 -8.01 13.59 10.89
CA ALA A 23 -7.75 12.97 9.60
C ALA A 23 -6.93 11.66 9.71
N ALA A 24 -6.00 11.57 10.66
CA ALA A 24 -5.22 10.35 10.90
C ALA A 24 -6.10 9.22 11.41
N ASP A 25 -6.92 9.49 12.43
CA ASP A 25 -7.86 8.52 12.99
C ASP A 25 -8.85 8.02 11.92
N ALA A 26 -9.41 8.94 11.15
CA ALA A 26 -10.39 8.62 10.09
C ALA A 26 -9.75 7.81 8.95
N ALA A 27 -8.51 8.12 8.56
CA ALA A 27 -7.79 7.37 7.52
C ALA A 27 -7.51 5.92 7.95
N VAL A 28 -7.06 5.72 9.19
CA VAL A 28 -6.81 4.37 9.73
C VAL A 28 -8.11 3.59 9.87
N ALA A 29 -9.20 4.21 10.35
CA ALA A 29 -10.50 3.55 10.43
C ALA A 29 -11.03 3.13 9.05
N ALA A 30 -10.89 3.99 8.04
CA ALA A 30 -11.25 3.67 6.66
C ALA A 30 -10.37 2.55 6.08
N ALA A 31 -9.05 2.58 6.31
CA ALA A 31 -8.13 1.53 5.87
C ALA A 31 -8.45 0.18 6.53
N ALA A 32 -8.70 0.15 7.84
CA ALA A 32 -9.12 -1.06 8.54
C ALA A 32 -10.46 -1.60 8.03
N ALA A 33 -11.44 -0.71 7.73
CA ALA A 33 -12.71 -1.12 7.14
C ALA A 33 -12.56 -1.66 5.71
N LEU A 34 -11.62 -1.12 4.91
CA LEU A 34 -11.26 -1.67 3.59
C LEU A 34 -10.71 -3.09 3.69
N ASN A 35 -9.90 -3.41 4.70
CA ASN A 35 -9.40 -4.78 4.91
C ASN A 35 -10.53 -5.80 5.08
N VAL A 36 -11.67 -5.37 5.61
CA VAL A 36 -12.87 -6.21 5.76
C VAL A 36 -13.66 -6.26 4.45
N THR A 37 -13.87 -5.10 3.82
CA THR A 37 -14.85 -4.92 2.73
C THR A 37 -14.27 -5.08 1.34
N GLU A 38 -12.95 -4.96 1.18
CA GLU A 38 -12.20 -5.18 -0.08
C GLU A 38 -10.93 -6.02 0.15
N PRO A 39 -11.03 -7.24 0.69
CA PRO A 39 -9.85 -8.06 1.03
C PRO A 39 -9.05 -8.53 -0.19
N THR A 40 -9.53 -8.27 -1.40
CA THR A 40 -8.82 -8.54 -2.67
C THR A 40 -7.81 -7.48 -3.02
N SER A 41 -7.88 -6.31 -2.38
CA SER A 41 -7.07 -5.13 -2.72
C SER A 41 -6.19 -4.65 -1.57
N THR A 42 -6.54 -4.98 -0.33
CA THR A 42 -5.84 -4.49 0.87
C THR A 42 -6.00 -5.46 2.04
N GLY A 43 -5.08 -5.39 3.00
CA GLY A 43 -5.09 -6.27 4.19
C GLY A 43 -4.12 -5.78 5.25
N ILE A 44 -4.38 -6.15 6.53
CA ILE A 44 -3.48 -5.87 7.65
C ILE A 44 -2.10 -6.56 7.50
N GLY A 45 -2.02 -7.56 6.63
CA GLY A 45 -0.78 -8.24 6.23
C GLY A 45 0.03 -7.52 5.15
N GLY A 46 -0.44 -6.37 4.65
CA GLY A 46 0.24 -5.55 3.66
C GLY A 46 1.05 -4.42 4.24
N ASP A 47 1.26 -3.37 3.44
CA ASP A 47 2.04 -2.18 3.79
C ASP A 47 1.15 -0.98 4.10
N CYS A 48 1.75 0.06 4.69
CA CYS A 48 1.12 1.35 4.94
C CYS A 48 2.08 2.48 4.61
N PHE A 49 1.68 3.37 3.70
CA PHE A 49 2.34 4.65 3.48
C PHE A 49 1.34 5.76 3.79
N ALA A 50 1.79 6.81 4.46
CA ALA A 50 0.93 7.94 4.77
C ALA A 50 1.67 9.27 4.65
N LEU A 51 0.97 10.27 4.10
CA LEU A 51 1.34 11.67 4.20
C LEU A 51 0.33 12.37 5.09
N PHE A 52 0.81 13.01 6.13
CA PHE A 52 -0.02 13.78 7.05
C PHE A 52 0.36 15.25 7.00
N TYR A 53 -0.60 16.11 6.63
CA TYR A 53 -0.45 17.55 6.68
C TYR A 53 -1.01 18.11 7.99
N ASP A 54 -0.13 18.73 8.78
CA ASP A 54 -0.52 19.47 9.97
C ASP A 54 -0.72 20.94 9.64
N ALA A 55 -1.98 21.38 9.67
CA ALA A 55 -2.35 22.74 9.34
C ALA A 55 -1.84 23.77 10.37
N SER A 56 -1.59 23.35 11.63
CA SER A 56 -1.11 24.24 12.69
C SER A 56 0.36 24.62 12.51
N THR A 57 1.17 23.67 12.06
CA THR A 57 2.61 23.85 11.79
C THR A 57 2.91 24.08 10.31
N GLN A 58 1.93 23.84 9.44
CA GLN A 58 2.09 23.86 7.98
C GLN A 58 3.17 22.89 7.48
N THR A 59 3.34 21.77 8.17
CA THR A 59 4.31 20.74 7.83
C THR A 59 3.64 19.48 7.29
N ILE A 60 4.36 18.75 6.44
CA ILE A 60 3.96 17.42 5.98
C ILE A 60 4.96 16.43 6.54
N SER A 61 4.46 15.36 7.14
CA SER A 61 5.24 14.19 7.54
C SER A 61 4.90 12.99 6.67
N ALA A 62 5.91 12.19 6.33
CA ALA A 62 5.76 10.93 5.62
C ALA A 62 6.00 9.76 6.58
N LEU A 63 5.11 8.79 6.56
CA LEU A 63 5.26 7.52 7.25
C LEU A 63 5.51 6.42 6.22
N ASN A 64 6.57 5.66 6.44
CA ASN A 64 6.87 4.44 5.73
C ASN A 64 6.63 3.24 6.66
N GLY A 65 5.55 2.53 6.44
CA GLY A 65 5.16 1.28 7.10
C GLY A 65 5.22 0.11 6.12
N SER A 66 6.22 0.06 5.25
CA SER A 66 6.50 -1.12 4.43
C SER A 66 7.29 -2.16 5.21
N GLY A 67 7.06 -3.43 4.89
CA GLY A 67 7.74 -4.54 5.54
C GLY A 67 9.04 -4.90 4.86
N ARG A 68 10.02 -5.32 5.67
CA ARG A 68 11.31 -5.84 5.17
C ARG A 68 11.17 -7.30 4.74
N ALA A 69 12.04 -7.73 3.85
CA ALA A 69 12.23 -9.15 3.60
C ALA A 69 12.71 -9.86 4.88
N PRO A 70 12.42 -11.17 5.05
CA PRO A 70 12.99 -11.96 6.14
C PRO A 70 14.50 -11.87 6.18
N ALA A 71 15.10 -11.76 7.37
CA ALA A 71 16.54 -11.60 7.53
C ALA A 71 17.36 -12.77 6.96
N SER A 72 16.77 -13.96 6.91
CA SER A 72 17.37 -15.17 6.35
C SER A 72 17.21 -15.31 4.84
N LEU A 73 16.52 -14.37 4.17
CA LEU A 73 16.37 -14.35 2.71
C LEU A 73 17.45 -13.45 2.09
N ASP A 74 18.48 -14.05 1.53
CA ASP A 74 19.56 -13.36 0.84
C ASP A 74 19.70 -13.81 -0.63
N LEU A 75 20.54 -13.11 -1.38
CA LEU A 75 20.75 -13.41 -2.80
C LEU A 75 21.37 -14.80 -2.99
N GLN A 76 22.28 -15.23 -2.11
CA GLN A 76 22.93 -16.52 -2.22
C GLN A 76 21.91 -17.67 -2.15
N ARG A 77 20.96 -17.57 -1.22
CA ARG A 77 19.86 -18.53 -1.11
C ARG A 77 19.01 -18.57 -2.38
N LEU A 78 18.70 -17.42 -2.95
CA LEU A 78 17.94 -17.35 -4.21
C LEU A 78 18.74 -17.94 -5.39
N GLU A 79 20.06 -17.75 -5.44
CA GLU A 79 20.94 -18.34 -6.45
C GLU A 79 21.00 -19.87 -6.31
N ASP A 80 21.19 -20.38 -5.10
CA ASP A 80 21.25 -21.80 -4.80
C ASP A 80 19.96 -22.54 -5.17
N GLU A 81 18.81 -21.87 -5.07
CA GLU A 81 17.50 -22.40 -5.43
C GLU A 81 17.08 -22.09 -6.88
N GLY A 82 17.91 -21.37 -7.66
CA GLY A 82 17.64 -21.00 -9.05
C GLY A 82 16.57 -19.92 -9.22
N LEU A 83 16.31 -19.12 -8.18
CA LEU A 83 15.27 -18.09 -8.10
C LEU A 83 15.81 -16.65 -8.19
N ALA A 84 17.12 -16.47 -8.41
CA ALA A 84 17.77 -15.15 -8.37
C ALA A 84 17.29 -14.18 -9.48
N GLN A 85 16.79 -14.70 -10.59
CA GLN A 85 16.33 -13.86 -11.71
C GLN A 85 14.86 -13.47 -11.59
N GLU A 86 14.03 -14.36 -11.05
CA GLU A 86 12.59 -14.14 -10.92
C GLU A 86 12.01 -15.05 -9.83
N LEU A 87 11.16 -14.47 -8.99
CA LEU A 87 10.33 -15.24 -8.06
C LEU A 87 8.98 -15.54 -8.73
N PRO A 88 8.53 -16.81 -8.74
CA PRO A 88 7.19 -17.14 -9.22
C PRO A 88 6.12 -16.37 -8.45
N PRO A 89 5.03 -15.96 -9.08
CA PRO A 89 3.88 -15.39 -8.38
C PRO A 89 3.41 -16.30 -7.23
N PHE A 90 3.15 -15.72 -6.07
CA PHE A 90 2.73 -16.44 -4.84
C PHE A 90 3.79 -17.36 -4.22
N HIS A 91 5.04 -17.25 -4.64
CA HIS A 91 6.13 -17.95 -3.94
C HIS A 91 6.26 -17.42 -2.50
N PRO A 92 6.48 -18.26 -1.47
CA PRO A 92 6.55 -17.81 -0.09
C PRO A 92 7.65 -16.80 0.20
N TYR A 93 8.70 -16.71 -0.63
CA TYR A 93 9.75 -15.69 -0.55
C TYR A 93 9.28 -14.29 -1.00
N THR A 94 8.09 -14.16 -1.61
CA THR A 94 7.49 -12.85 -1.89
C THR A 94 6.80 -12.24 -0.68
N VAL A 95 6.69 -12.98 0.43
CA VAL A 95 6.07 -12.50 1.67
C VAL A 95 7.11 -11.74 2.48
N THR A 96 6.83 -10.45 2.69
CA THR A 96 7.60 -9.58 3.59
C THR A 96 6.91 -9.49 4.96
N VAL A 97 7.59 -8.91 5.94
CA VAL A 97 6.97 -8.60 7.23
C VAL A 97 5.76 -7.68 7.01
N PRO A 98 4.56 -8.01 7.50
CA PRO A 98 3.40 -7.10 7.43
C PRO A 98 3.70 -5.75 8.08
N GLY A 99 3.61 -4.66 7.33
CA GLY A 99 3.93 -3.32 7.83
C GLY A 99 2.71 -2.48 8.20
N ALA A 100 1.52 -2.80 7.64
CA ALA A 100 0.32 -1.99 7.78
C ALA A 100 -0.10 -1.75 9.24
N CYS A 101 -0.07 -2.79 10.07
CA CYS A 101 -0.46 -2.69 11.47
C CYS A 101 0.41 -1.70 12.26
N ALA A 102 1.73 -1.76 12.09
CA ALA A 102 2.65 -0.80 12.70
C ALA A 102 2.38 0.61 12.21
N GLY A 103 2.25 0.78 10.88
CA GLY A 103 1.96 2.08 10.27
C GLY A 103 0.67 2.71 10.82
N TRP A 104 -0.40 1.94 11.00
CA TRP A 104 -1.64 2.44 11.59
C TRP A 104 -1.45 2.87 13.05
N CYS A 105 -0.80 2.02 13.86
CA CYS A 105 -0.54 2.35 15.26
C CYS A 105 0.33 3.61 15.39
N ASP A 106 1.42 3.70 14.62
CA ASP A 106 2.35 4.81 14.67
C ASP A 106 1.72 6.12 14.14
N LEU A 107 0.82 6.04 13.15
CA LEU A 107 0.09 7.20 12.63
C LEU A 107 -0.90 7.75 13.66
N VAL A 108 -1.67 6.88 14.30
CA VAL A 108 -2.63 7.25 15.35
C VAL A 108 -1.88 7.74 16.60
N GLU A 109 -0.82 7.06 17.03
CA GLU A 109 -0.03 7.49 18.20
C GLU A 109 0.56 8.89 18.04
N LYS A 110 1.07 9.22 16.86
CA LYS A 110 1.73 10.50 16.61
C LYS A 110 0.77 11.65 16.34
N HIS A 111 -0.28 11.38 15.56
CA HIS A 111 -1.14 12.41 15.01
C HIS A 111 -2.63 12.27 15.38
N GLY A 112 -3.06 11.10 15.83
CA GLY A 112 -4.45 10.84 16.21
C GLY A 112 -4.88 11.56 17.48
N LEU A 113 -6.17 11.63 17.67
CA LEU A 113 -6.84 12.17 18.87
C LEU A 113 -7.59 11.08 19.65
N LEU A 114 -7.86 9.95 19.00
CA LEU A 114 -8.59 8.81 19.57
C LEU A 114 -7.64 7.63 19.83
N SER A 115 -8.09 6.73 20.70
CA SER A 115 -7.37 5.48 20.92
C SER A 115 -7.50 4.52 19.73
N MET A 116 -6.53 3.61 19.53
CA MET A 116 -6.65 2.54 18.53
C MET A 116 -7.92 1.70 18.71
N ALA A 117 -8.39 1.50 19.93
CA ALA A 117 -9.63 0.79 20.21
C ALA A 117 -10.86 1.50 19.61
N GLU A 118 -10.91 2.81 19.74
CA GLU A 118 -11.98 3.63 19.14
C GLU A 118 -11.89 3.63 17.62
N VAL A 119 -10.68 3.82 17.07
CA VAL A 119 -10.41 3.87 15.63
C VAL A 119 -10.76 2.54 14.94
N LEU A 120 -10.45 1.41 15.55
CA LEU A 120 -10.73 0.08 14.96
C LEU A 120 -12.18 -0.40 15.19
N THR A 121 -12.98 0.29 16.00
CA THR A 121 -14.36 -0.14 16.32
C THR A 121 -15.24 -0.32 15.08
N PRO A 122 -15.30 0.60 14.10
CA PRO A 122 -16.13 0.42 12.91
C PRO A 122 -15.74 -0.81 12.08
N ALA A 123 -14.43 -1.04 11.86
CA ALA A 123 -13.94 -2.19 11.12
C ALA A 123 -14.20 -3.52 11.86
N THR A 124 -13.99 -3.54 13.17
CA THR A 124 -14.30 -4.70 14.02
C THR A 124 -15.78 -5.08 13.92
N ARG A 125 -16.67 -4.09 13.99
CA ARG A 125 -18.12 -4.29 13.86
C ARG A 125 -18.51 -4.84 12.48
N LEU A 126 -17.91 -4.34 11.39
CA LEU A 126 -18.14 -4.86 10.05
C LEU A 126 -17.68 -6.31 9.92
N ALA A 127 -16.53 -6.65 10.48
CA ALA A 127 -16.00 -8.01 10.43
C ALA A 127 -16.85 -9.02 11.25
N GLU A 128 -17.43 -8.58 12.36
CA GLU A 128 -18.26 -9.45 13.23
C GLU A 128 -19.68 -9.60 12.78
N ASN A 129 -20.35 -8.46 12.51
CA ASN A 129 -21.77 -8.46 12.19
C ASN A 129 -22.01 -8.71 10.70
N GLY A 130 -20.95 -8.64 9.90
CA GLY A 130 -21.02 -8.80 8.45
C GLY A 130 -21.43 -7.53 7.71
N PHE A 131 -21.23 -7.59 6.41
CA PHE A 131 -21.57 -6.51 5.48
C PHE A 131 -22.06 -7.12 4.15
N PRO A 132 -22.94 -6.43 3.41
CA PRO A 132 -23.32 -6.85 2.08
C PRO A 132 -22.18 -6.63 1.09
N VAL A 133 -21.76 -7.67 0.39
CA VAL A 133 -20.64 -7.61 -0.57
C VAL A 133 -21.07 -6.84 -1.81
N ALA A 134 -20.28 -5.80 -2.19
CA ALA A 134 -20.54 -5.00 -3.38
C ALA A 134 -20.32 -5.80 -4.67
N PRO A 135 -21.04 -5.49 -5.78
CA PRO A 135 -20.95 -6.26 -7.02
C PRO A 135 -19.54 -6.32 -7.61
N LEU A 136 -18.81 -5.21 -7.63
CA LEU A 136 -17.45 -5.17 -8.17
C LEU A 136 -16.48 -5.94 -7.27
N THR A 137 -16.62 -5.82 -5.95
CA THR A 137 -15.84 -6.59 -4.97
C THR A 137 -16.08 -8.09 -5.14
N ALA A 138 -17.34 -8.53 -5.29
CA ALA A 138 -17.68 -9.93 -5.53
C ALA A 138 -17.02 -10.47 -6.81
N TYR A 139 -17.00 -9.69 -7.87
CA TYR A 139 -16.34 -10.05 -9.13
C TYR A 139 -14.84 -10.29 -8.97
N PHE A 140 -14.12 -9.38 -8.31
CA PHE A 140 -12.69 -9.55 -8.08
C PHE A 140 -12.39 -10.64 -7.05
N TRP A 141 -13.25 -10.79 -6.06
CA TRP A 141 -13.10 -11.83 -5.03
C TRP A 141 -13.20 -13.24 -5.63
N ASP A 142 -14.16 -13.47 -6.52
CA ASP A 142 -14.30 -14.76 -7.23
C ASP A 142 -13.02 -15.10 -8.02
N ARG A 143 -12.44 -14.13 -8.73
CA ARG A 143 -11.17 -14.32 -9.44
C ARG A 143 -9.99 -14.61 -8.51
N GLY A 144 -9.95 -13.95 -7.34
CA GLY A 144 -8.93 -14.19 -6.29
C GLY A 144 -9.12 -15.56 -5.65
N ALA A 145 -10.34 -15.93 -5.31
CA ALA A 145 -10.66 -17.21 -4.70
C ALA A 145 -10.22 -18.40 -5.55
N GLN A 146 -10.45 -18.33 -6.86
CA GLN A 146 -10.05 -19.39 -7.79
C GLN A 146 -8.53 -19.57 -7.89
N ARG A 147 -7.76 -18.49 -7.72
CA ARG A 147 -6.30 -18.49 -7.93
C ARG A 147 -5.51 -18.66 -6.63
N GLN A 148 -5.96 -18.03 -5.55
CA GLN A 148 -5.18 -17.83 -4.33
C GLN A 148 -5.75 -18.59 -3.13
N LEU A 149 -7.07 -18.58 -2.96
CA LEU A 149 -7.69 -19.05 -1.73
C LEU A 149 -7.91 -20.58 -1.71
N ALA A 150 -8.06 -21.19 -2.86
CA ALA A 150 -8.34 -22.64 -2.96
C ALA A 150 -7.20 -23.51 -2.37
N SER A 151 -5.97 -23.03 -2.42
CA SER A 151 -4.77 -23.75 -1.95
C SER A 151 -4.03 -23.06 -0.79
N ALA A 152 -4.44 -21.86 -0.41
CA ALA A 152 -3.77 -21.11 0.66
C ALA A 152 -4.17 -21.64 2.04
N PRO A 153 -3.20 -21.82 2.97
CA PRO A 153 -3.52 -22.10 4.37
C PRO A 153 -4.44 -21.01 4.94
N GLY A 154 -5.57 -21.39 5.54
CA GLY A 154 -6.54 -20.44 6.06
C GLY A 154 -7.41 -19.72 5.02
N GLY A 155 -7.22 -19.96 3.73
CA GLY A 155 -7.99 -19.31 2.65
C GLY A 155 -9.51 -19.51 2.77
N HIS A 156 -9.96 -20.59 3.43
CA HIS A 156 -11.38 -20.84 3.71
C HIS A 156 -12.04 -19.72 4.54
N GLU A 157 -11.29 -18.99 5.39
CA GLU A 157 -11.82 -17.87 6.16
C GLU A 157 -12.29 -16.68 5.29
N LEU A 158 -11.82 -16.62 4.04
CA LEU A 158 -12.22 -15.64 3.04
C LEU A 158 -13.25 -16.20 2.05
N THR A 159 -13.95 -17.29 2.40
CA THR A 159 -14.94 -17.93 1.54
C THR A 159 -16.24 -18.23 2.30
N ILE A 160 -17.33 -18.38 1.54
CA ILE A 160 -18.60 -18.92 2.03
C ILE A 160 -18.75 -20.30 1.40
N ASP A 161 -18.73 -21.37 2.20
CA ASP A 161 -18.83 -22.75 1.72
C ASP A 161 -17.80 -23.09 0.61
N GLY A 162 -16.57 -22.59 0.76
CA GLY A 162 -15.47 -22.84 -0.19
C GLY A 162 -15.51 -22.03 -1.49
N ARG A 163 -16.39 -21.06 -1.62
CA ARG A 163 -16.49 -20.15 -2.77
C ARG A 163 -16.40 -18.67 -2.32
N ALA A 164 -16.11 -17.81 -3.27
CA ALA A 164 -16.23 -16.36 -3.03
C ALA A 164 -17.68 -15.96 -2.71
N PRO A 165 -17.87 -14.93 -1.86
CA PRO A 165 -19.19 -14.37 -1.61
C PRO A 165 -19.74 -13.71 -2.89
N ARG A 166 -21.05 -13.81 -3.11
CA ARG A 166 -21.75 -13.17 -4.23
C ARG A 166 -22.17 -11.73 -3.84
N ALA A 167 -22.45 -10.92 -4.85
CA ALA A 167 -23.00 -9.60 -4.64
C ALA A 167 -24.29 -9.65 -3.80
N GLY A 168 -24.35 -8.85 -2.74
CA GLY A 168 -25.46 -8.78 -1.80
C GLY A 168 -25.45 -9.83 -0.68
N GLU A 169 -24.63 -10.87 -0.76
CA GLU A 169 -24.46 -11.81 0.36
C GLU A 169 -23.78 -11.11 1.55
N ILE A 170 -24.19 -11.49 2.75
CA ILE A 170 -23.56 -10.99 3.99
C ILE A 170 -22.32 -11.82 4.26
N PHE A 171 -21.17 -11.16 4.30
CA PHE A 171 -19.90 -11.78 4.64
C PHE A 171 -19.43 -11.33 6.01
N THR A 172 -18.93 -12.26 6.81
CA THR A 172 -18.33 -12.01 8.14
C THR A 172 -16.89 -12.54 8.15
N ASN A 173 -16.02 -11.90 8.93
CA ASN A 173 -14.66 -12.38 9.18
C ASN A 173 -14.33 -12.29 10.68
N PRO A 174 -14.82 -13.22 11.50
CA PRO A 174 -14.58 -13.20 12.93
C PRO A 174 -13.10 -13.38 13.32
N GLY A 175 -12.30 -14.00 12.44
CA GLY A 175 -10.83 -14.09 12.61
C GLY A 175 -10.18 -12.72 12.60
N LEU A 176 -10.47 -11.91 11.58
CA LEU A 176 -9.97 -10.55 11.47
C LEU A 176 -10.49 -9.65 12.59
N ALA A 177 -11.75 -9.81 13.00
CA ALA A 177 -12.31 -9.08 14.13
C ALA A 177 -11.54 -9.35 15.44
N ARG A 178 -11.18 -10.61 15.70
CA ARG A 178 -10.33 -10.97 16.86
C ARG A 178 -8.95 -10.31 16.77
N THR A 179 -8.36 -10.28 15.59
CA THR A 179 -7.07 -9.59 15.35
C THR A 179 -7.18 -8.11 15.64
N PHE A 180 -8.22 -7.43 15.13
CA PHE A 180 -8.44 -6.00 15.42
C PHE A 180 -8.62 -5.71 16.90
N ARG A 181 -9.36 -6.57 17.64
CA ARG A 181 -9.49 -6.41 19.10
C ARG A 181 -8.15 -6.54 19.81
N ARG A 182 -7.33 -7.53 19.45
CA ARG A 182 -6.01 -7.69 20.05
C ARG A 182 -5.11 -6.48 19.81
N VAL A 183 -5.15 -5.93 18.59
CA VAL A 183 -4.41 -4.69 18.28
C VAL A 183 -5.01 -3.49 19.02
N ALA A 184 -6.33 -3.40 19.14
CA ALA A 184 -7.00 -2.37 19.93
C ALA A 184 -6.57 -2.36 21.41
N ASP A 185 -6.44 -3.54 22.00
CA ASP A 185 -6.12 -3.72 23.43
C ASP A 185 -4.61 -3.63 23.72
N GLY A 186 -3.77 -4.17 22.83
CA GLY A 186 -2.33 -4.32 23.06
C GLY A 186 -1.42 -3.54 22.11
N GLY A 187 -1.99 -2.73 21.23
CA GLY A 187 -1.25 -1.96 20.21
C GLY A 187 -0.51 -2.85 19.23
N LYS A 188 0.50 -2.29 18.57
CA LYS A 188 1.31 -3.02 17.58
C LYS A 188 2.01 -4.25 18.16
N LYS A 189 2.38 -4.21 19.45
CA LYS A 189 3.02 -5.34 20.12
C LYS A 189 2.20 -6.62 20.05
N ALA A 190 0.87 -6.52 20.21
CA ALA A 190 -0.03 -7.65 20.14
C ALA A 190 -0.09 -8.33 18.76
N PHE A 191 0.33 -7.63 17.70
CA PHE A 191 0.40 -8.16 16.33
C PHE A 191 1.78 -8.77 16.02
N TYR A 192 2.85 -8.09 16.43
CA TYR A 192 4.22 -8.46 16.06
C TYR A 192 4.90 -9.41 17.06
N GLU A 193 4.29 -9.67 18.21
CA GLU A 193 4.77 -10.62 19.20
C GLU A 193 3.65 -11.60 19.60
N GLY A 194 4.02 -12.79 20.07
CA GLY A 194 3.09 -13.78 20.61
C GLY A 194 2.25 -14.50 19.54
N GLU A 195 0.97 -14.72 19.82
CA GLU A 195 0.13 -15.67 19.06
C GLU A 195 -0.06 -15.29 17.58
N ILE A 196 -0.26 -14.00 17.28
CA ILE A 196 -0.45 -13.54 15.88
C ILE A 196 0.86 -13.70 15.11
N ALA A 197 1.97 -13.21 15.66
CA ALA A 197 3.28 -13.33 15.05
C ALA A 197 3.67 -14.79 14.81
N ASN A 198 3.48 -15.67 15.81
CA ASN A 198 3.71 -17.10 15.66
C ASN A 198 2.86 -17.72 14.55
N ALA A 199 1.57 -17.36 14.45
CA ALA A 199 0.69 -17.87 13.41
C ALA A 199 1.15 -17.43 12.01
N ILE A 200 1.57 -16.16 11.85
CA ILE A 200 2.10 -15.62 10.58
C ILE A 200 3.39 -16.35 10.18
N ALA A 201 4.38 -16.41 11.07
CA ALA A 201 5.65 -17.08 10.81
C ALA A 201 5.43 -18.56 10.43
N ARG A 202 4.62 -19.28 11.19
CA ARG A 202 4.30 -20.67 10.94
C ARG A 202 3.68 -20.90 9.56
N VAL A 203 2.68 -20.13 9.18
CA VAL A 203 2.01 -20.28 7.87
C VAL A 203 3.00 -20.08 6.72
N VAL A 204 3.87 -19.08 6.82
CA VAL A 204 4.89 -18.81 5.80
C VAL A 204 5.92 -19.94 5.73
N GLN A 205 6.37 -20.46 6.88
CA GLN A 205 7.33 -21.56 6.98
C GLN A 205 6.74 -22.90 6.48
N GLU A 206 5.48 -23.20 6.82
CA GLU A 206 4.77 -24.37 6.30
C GLU A 206 4.61 -24.35 4.77
N ALA A 207 4.58 -23.15 4.18
CA ALA A 207 4.58 -22.95 2.73
C ALA A 207 5.98 -23.02 2.09
N GLY A 208 7.06 -23.22 2.89
CA GLY A 208 8.45 -23.24 2.44
C GLY A 208 9.14 -21.87 2.46
N GLY A 209 8.54 -20.86 3.08
CA GLY A 209 9.17 -19.55 3.28
C GLY A 209 10.08 -19.51 4.50
N CYS A 210 10.69 -18.35 4.72
CA CYS A 210 11.73 -18.18 5.75
C CYS A 210 11.44 -17.05 6.75
N LEU A 211 10.20 -16.54 6.81
CA LEU A 211 9.81 -15.53 7.78
C LEU A 211 9.81 -16.10 9.19
N GLU A 212 10.46 -15.41 10.11
CA GLU A 212 10.58 -15.82 11.51
C GLU A 212 9.88 -14.82 12.45
N GLU A 213 9.56 -15.26 13.67
CA GLU A 213 9.00 -14.39 14.69
C GLU A 213 9.94 -13.22 15.05
N ALA A 214 11.26 -13.42 14.92
CA ALA A 214 12.25 -12.37 15.14
C ALA A 214 12.15 -11.25 14.09
N ASP A 215 11.83 -11.59 12.83
CA ASP A 215 11.61 -10.59 11.78
C ASP A 215 10.41 -9.71 12.09
N LEU A 216 9.33 -10.34 12.58
CA LEU A 216 8.12 -9.64 13.01
C LEU A 216 8.39 -8.73 14.21
N ALA A 217 8.99 -9.27 15.27
CA ALA A 217 9.31 -8.52 16.49
C ALA A 217 10.29 -7.35 16.26
N GLY A 218 11.15 -7.46 15.26
CA GLY A 218 12.10 -6.42 14.86
C GLY A 218 11.50 -5.32 13.98
N HIS A 219 10.25 -5.46 13.53
CA HIS A 219 9.65 -4.50 12.60
C HIS A 219 9.28 -3.17 13.28
N ASN A 220 9.64 -2.08 12.61
CA ASN A 220 9.25 -0.72 12.97
C ASN A 220 9.00 0.11 11.71
N SER A 221 7.97 0.94 11.75
CA SER A 221 7.76 1.98 10.74
C SER A 221 8.82 3.06 10.85
N SER A 222 9.08 3.78 9.77
CA SER A 222 9.96 4.96 9.78
C SER A 222 9.19 6.24 9.44
N TRP A 223 9.59 7.33 10.09
CA TRP A 223 9.16 8.68 9.76
C TRP A 223 10.23 9.33 8.89
N GLU A 224 9.83 9.80 7.72
CA GLU A 224 10.74 10.25 6.67
C GLU A 224 10.41 11.67 6.23
N GLN A 225 11.36 12.34 5.57
CA GLN A 225 11.09 13.61 4.92
C GLN A 225 10.38 13.34 3.59
N PRO A 226 9.20 13.91 3.36
CA PRO A 226 8.51 13.72 2.09
C PRO A 226 9.28 14.38 0.95
N ILE A 227 9.21 13.77 -0.22
CA ILE A 227 9.74 14.34 -1.47
C ILE A 227 8.66 15.16 -2.18
N SER A 228 9.06 16.12 -2.99
CA SER A 228 8.10 16.95 -3.71
C SER A 228 8.62 17.48 -5.03
N THR A 229 7.70 17.82 -5.93
CA THR A 229 7.97 18.66 -7.09
C THR A 229 6.89 19.71 -7.26
N THR A 230 7.16 20.73 -8.07
CA THR A 230 6.15 21.70 -8.50
C THR A 230 5.69 21.35 -9.91
N TYR A 231 4.39 21.25 -10.11
CA TYR A 231 3.75 21.07 -11.40
C TYR A 231 2.75 22.20 -11.63
N ARG A 232 2.97 23.06 -12.62
CA ARG A 232 2.12 24.21 -12.93
C ARG A 232 1.72 25.04 -11.71
N SER A 233 2.72 25.44 -10.92
CA SER A 233 2.58 26.20 -9.67
C SER A 233 1.92 25.48 -8.47
N VAL A 234 1.51 24.24 -8.61
CA VAL A 234 1.05 23.39 -7.50
C VAL A 234 2.19 22.50 -7.02
N ARG A 235 2.45 22.49 -5.72
CA ARG A 235 3.43 21.56 -5.14
C ARG A 235 2.76 20.24 -4.83
N ILE A 236 3.33 19.14 -5.34
CA ILE A 236 2.89 17.77 -5.13
C ILE A 236 3.91 17.07 -4.24
N TRP A 237 3.41 16.34 -3.25
CA TRP A 237 4.22 15.65 -2.26
C TRP A 237 3.98 14.15 -2.34
N GLU A 238 5.04 13.37 -2.12
CA GLU A 238 5.01 11.91 -2.07
C GLU A 238 5.90 11.37 -0.95
N CYS A 239 5.62 10.12 -0.54
CA CYS A 239 6.56 9.38 0.28
C CYS A 239 7.84 9.09 -0.53
N PRO A 240 9.03 9.17 0.09
CA PRO A 240 10.27 8.82 -0.60
C PRO A 240 10.33 7.32 -0.92
N PRO A 241 11.31 6.86 -1.72
CA PRO A 241 11.60 5.44 -1.88
C PRO A 241 11.80 4.75 -0.50
N ASN A 242 11.40 3.53 -0.37
CA ASN A 242 11.18 2.43 -1.32
C ASN A 242 9.80 2.41 -2.03
N GLY A 243 8.86 3.29 -1.69
CA GLY A 243 7.61 3.42 -2.41
C GLY A 243 7.76 3.99 -3.85
N GLN A 244 6.70 3.86 -4.66
CA GLN A 244 6.71 4.26 -6.07
C GLN A 244 6.29 5.73 -6.29
N GLY A 245 6.08 6.53 -5.26
CA GLY A 245 5.68 7.94 -5.38
C GLY A 245 6.60 8.78 -6.24
N LEU A 246 7.91 8.44 -6.24
CA LEU A 246 8.90 9.07 -7.11
C LEU A 246 8.49 9.04 -8.59
N ALA A 247 7.89 7.94 -9.08
CA ALA A 247 7.47 7.83 -10.48
C ALA A 247 6.41 8.87 -10.86
N ALA A 248 5.48 9.17 -9.95
CA ALA A 248 4.47 10.20 -10.17
C ALA A 248 5.12 11.60 -10.32
N LEU A 249 6.06 11.94 -9.43
CA LEU A 249 6.76 13.22 -9.47
C LEU A 249 7.62 13.37 -10.73
N LEU A 250 8.32 12.31 -11.14
CA LEU A 250 9.10 12.28 -12.38
C LEU A 250 8.19 12.45 -13.61
N GLY A 251 7.09 11.70 -13.68
CA GLY A 251 6.12 11.81 -14.77
C GLY A 251 5.55 13.21 -14.90
N LEU A 252 5.19 13.86 -13.78
CA LEU A 252 4.73 15.24 -13.78
C LEU A 252 5.80 16.22 -14.24
N ASN A 253 7.05 16.05 -13.81
CA ASN A 253 8.16 16.89 -14.25
C ASN A 253 8.42 16.80 -15.76
N ILE A 254 8.35 15.60 -16.32
CA ILE A 254 8.49 15.39 -17.77
C ILE A 254 7.31 16.03 -18.50
N LEU A 255 6.09 15.78 -18.03
CA LEU A 255 4.85 16.23 -18.65
C LEU A 255 4.68 17.75 -18.62
N GLU A 256 5.23 18.45 -17.62
CA GLU A 256 5.11 19.91 -17.46
C GLU A 256 5.66 20.69 -18.66
N GLY A 257 6.61 20.12 -19.39
CA GLY A 257 7.20 20.79 -20.56
C GLY A 257 6.37 20.70 -21.83
N PHE A 258 5.23 20.02 -21.82
CA PHE A 258 4.28 19.96 -22.93
C PHE A 258 3.08 20.84 -22.65
N ASP A 259 2.54 21.52 -23.68
CA ASP A 259 1.30 22.27 -23.55
C ASP A 259 0.07 21.37 -23.70
N ILE A 260 -0.09 20.45 -22.73
CA ILE A 260 -1.23 19.52 -22.72
C ILE A 260 -2.58 20.21 -22.48
N ALA A 261 -2.57 21.45 -21.97
CA ALA A 261 -3.82 22.20 -21.76
C ALA A 261 -4.44 22.67 -23.08
N ALA A 262 -3.63 22.84 -24.13
CA ALA A 262 -4.11 23.16 -25.47
C ALA A 262 -4.70 21.95 -26.22
N LEU A 263 -4.53 20.72 -25.70
CA LEU A 263 -5.01 19.49 -26.31
C LEU A 263 -6.36 19.10 -25.71
N ASP A 264 -7.23 18.48 -26.52
CA ASP A 264 -8.46 17.89 -26.03
C ASP A 264 -8.16 16.79 -25.01
N ALA A 265 -8.96 16.71 -23.93
CA ALA A 265 -8.72 15.83 -22.80
C ALA A 265 -8.69 14.33 -23.17
N ALA A 266 -9.41 13.94 -24.22
CA ALA A 266 -9.49 12.57 -24.72
C ALA A 266 -8.72 12.36 -26.04
N SER A 267 -7.95 13.36 -26.48
CA SER A 267 -7.23 13.22 -27.76
C SER A 267 -6.10 12.19 -27.67
N PRO A 268 -5.84 11.46 -28.76
CA PRO A 268 -4.72 10.53 -28.84
C PRO A 268 -3.37 11.20 -28.56
N GLU A 269 -3.19 12.44 -29.00
CA GLU A 269 -1.97 13.22 -28.81
C GLU A 269 -1.70 13.48 -27.32
N ARG A 270 -2.72 13.87 -26.57
CA ARG A 270 -2.60 14.09 -25.12
C ARG A 270 -2.32 12.79 -24.40
N LEU A 271 -3.09 11.74 -24.64
CA LEU A 271 -2.90 10.43 -24.03
C LEU A 271 -1.50 9.87 -24.35
N HIS A 272 -1.02 10.08 -25.58
CA HIS A 272 0.33 9.68 -25.97
C HIS A 272 1.40 10.36 -25.11
N LEU A 273 1.35 11.69 -24.94
CA LEU A 273 2.31 12.43 -24.13
C LEU A 273 2.26 12.01 -22.64
N GLU A 274 1.07 11.79 -22.10
CA GLU A 274 0.87 11.31 -20.72
C GLU A 274 1.47 9.91 -20.53
N ILE A 275 1.20 8.97 -21.46
CA ILE A 275 1.72 7.60 -21.42
C ILE A 275 3.24 7.58 -21.55
N GLU A 276 3.82 8.28 -22.53
CA GLU A 276 5.27 8.32 -22.75
C GLU A 276 6.00 8.95 -21.56
N SER A 277 5.45 10.01 -20.96
CA SER A 277 6.01 10.61 -19.74
C SER A 277 6.04 9.62 -18.58
N MET A 278 4.95 8.86 -18.38
CA MET A 278 4.89 7.84 -17.33
C MET A 278 5.80 6.64 -17.62
N ARG A 279 5.95 6.23 -18.88
CA ARG A 279 6.87 5.14 -19.25
C ARG A 279 8.32 5.47 -18.93
N LEU A 280 8.76 6.69 -19.22
CA LEU A 280 10.09 7.17 -18.86
C LEU A 280 10.26 7.25 -17.33
N ALA A 281 9.26 7.76 -16.62
CA ALA A 281 9.27 7.84 -15.16
C ALA A 281 9.34 6.45 -14.50
N PHE A 282 8.61 5.46 -15.04
CA PHE A 282 8.68 4.09 -14.57
C PHE A 282 10.00 3.39 -14.91
N ALA A 283 10.63 3.72 -16.03
CA ALA A 283 11.97 3.21 -16.35
C ALA A 283 12.98 3.68 -15.29
N ASP A 284 12.96 4.97 -14.96
CA ASP A 284 13.81 5.52 -13.90
C ASP A 284 13.48 4.92 -12.53
N ALA A 285 12.19 4.83 -12.18
CA ALA A 285 11.78 4.25 -10.90
C ALA A 285 12.23 2.78 -10.76
N ARG A 286 12.14 1.98 -11.81
CA ARG A 286 12.63 0.58 -11.80
C ARG A 286 14.13 0.47 -11.61
N TYR A 287 14.89 1.45 -12.06
CA TYR A 287 16.34 1.46 -11.94
C TYR A 287 16.78 1.96 -10.55
N TYR A 288 16.14 3.01 -10.02
CA TYR A 288 16.61 3.72 -8.83
C TYR A 288 15.88 3.35 -7.54
N VAL A 289 14.59 2.92 -7.61
CA VAL A 289 13.81 2.63 -6.41
C VAL A 289 14.19 1.27 -5.84
N ALA A 290 14.77 1.31 -4.66
CA ALA A 290 15.15 0.16 -3.86
C ALA A 290 15.06 0.52 -2.37
N ASP A 291 15.45 -0.40 -1.48
CA ASP A 291 15.64 -0.07 -0.06
C ASP A 291 16.76 0.98 0.07
N PRO A 292 16.47 2.18 0.58
CA PRO A 292 17.44 3.29 0.63
C PRO A 292 18.62 3.01 1.58
N VAL A 293 18.50 2.03 2.48
CA VAL A 293 19.62 1.60 3.34
C VAL A 293 20.74 0.95 2.50
N PHE A 294 20.38 0.27 1.42
CA PHE A 294 21.34 -0.40 0.55
C PHE A 294 21.65 0.38 -0.73
N ASN A 295 20.67 1.12 -1.25
CA ASN A 295 20.84 1.87 -2.50
C ASN A 295 19.98 3.15 -2.46
N ALA A 296 20.58 4.24 -1.99
CA ALA A 296 19.90 5.53 -1.97
C ALA A 296 19.79 6.14 -3.37
N ALA A 297 18.58 6.39 -3.83
CA ALA A 297 18.34 7.09 -5.09
C ALA A 297 18.82 8.55 -5.03
N PRO A 298 19.42 9.11 -6.12
CA PRO A 298 19.84 10.51 -6.16
C PRO A 298 18.62 11.44 -6.38
N LEU A 299 17.80 11.60 -5.36
CA LEU A 299 16.49 12.25 -5.44
C LEU A 299 16.54 13.70 -5.95
N ASP A 300 17.53 14.48 -5.51
CA ASP A 300 17.69 15.88 -5.92
C ASP A 300 17.95 15.99 -7.42
N GLU A 301 18.77 15.10 -7.96
CA GLU A 301 19.06 15.06 -9.39
C GLU A 301 17.84 14.59 -10.19
N LEU A 302 17.24 13.48 -9.80
CA LEU A 302 16.08 12.89 -10.47
C LEU A 302 14.87 13.85 -10.50
N LEU A 303 14.63 14.59 -9.42
CA LEU A 303 13.53 15.54 -9.33
C LEU A 303 13.87 16.92 -9.92
N SER A 304 15.08 17.12 -10.45
CA SER A 304 15.45 18.38 -11.07
C SER A 304 14.70 18.62 -12.39
N LYS A 305 14.43 19.88 -12.69
CA LYS A 305 13.80 20.27 -13.98
C LYS A 305 14.75 20.04 -15.17
N ASP A 306 16.06 20.09 -14.94
CA ASP A 306 17.07 19.81 -15.96
C ASP A 306 17.05 18.32 -16.36
N TYR A 307 16.98 17.41 -15.39
CA TYR A 307 16.81 15.99 -15.66
C TYR A 307 15.51 15.71 -16.43
N ALA A 308 14.41 16.29 -15.98
CA ALA A 308 13.13 16.16 -16.68
C ALA A 308 13.20 16.69 -18.11
N ALA A 309 13.93 17.77 -18.37
CA ALA A 309 14.13 18.30 -19.73
C ALA A 309 14.97 17.35 -20.61
N GLN A 310 15.95 16.64 -20.02
CA GLN A 310 16.71 15.61 -20.74
C GLN A 310 15.81 14.42 -21.11
N ARG A 311 15.05 13.89 -20.14
CA ARG A 311 14.13 12.76 -20.38
C ARG A 311 13.05 13.11 -21.40
N ARG A 312 12.52 14.32 -21.38
CA ARG A 312 11.51 14.81 -22.35
C ARG A 312 11.97 14.74 -23.78
N ARG A 313 13.27 14.91 -24.08
CA ARG A 313 13.81 14.80 -25.45
C ARG A 313 13.66 13.40 -26.04
N LEU A 314 13.40 12.40 -25.22
CA LEU A 314 13.17 11.02 -25.65
C LEU A 314 11.70 10.77 -26.08
N VAL A 315 10.80 11.72 -25.79
CA VAL A 315 9.40 11.65 -26.22
C VAL A 315 9.27 12.19 -27.64
N SER A 316 8.83 11.34 -28.55
CA SER A 316 8.45 11.74 -29.92
C SER A 316 6.94 12.01 -29.94
N ALA A 317 6.51 13.05 -30.67
CA ALA A 317 5.09 13.40 -30.73
C ALA A 317 4.25 12.43 -31.58
N ASP A 318 4.89 11.69 -32.48
CA ASP A 318 4.25 10.89 -33.54
C ASP A 318 4.50 9.38 -33.44
N ARG A 319 5.31 8.93 -32.49
CA ARG A 319 5.59 7.50 -32.28
C ARG A 319 5.95 7.17 -30.84
N ALA A 320 5.57 5.96 -30.39
CA ALA A 320 5.95 5.45 -29.11
C ALA A 320 7.47 5.16 -29.03
N ASN A 321 8.09 5.48 -27.89
CA ASN A 321 9.44 5.01 -27.57
C ASN A 321 9.36 3.54 -27.14
N LEU A 322 9.88 2.62 -27.94
CA LEU A 322 9.81 1.18 -27.63
C LEU A 322 10.84 0.74 -26.59
N ASP A 323 11.85 1.54 -26.35
CA ASP A 323 12.90 1.29 -25.37
C ASP A 323 13.14 2.54 -24.51
N PRO A 324 12.36 2.71 -23.41
CA PRO A 324 12.38 3.91 -22.56
C PRO A 324 13.57 3.96 -21.57
N VAL A 325 14.64 3.18 -21.77
CA VAL A 325 15.82 3.11 -20.88
C VAL A 325 16.61 4.41 -20.84
#